data_5cb0fad12aec5c209a0b8d2ffa20c505
#
_entry.id   5cb0fad12aec5c209a0b8d2ffa20c505
#
_cell.length_a   1.000
_cell.length_b   1.000
_cell.length_c   1.000
_cell.angle_alpha   90.00
_cell.angle_beta   90.00
_cell.angle_gamma   90.00
#
_symmetry.space_group_name_H-M   'P 1'
#
loop_
_entity.id
_entity.type
_entity.pdbx_description
1 polymer ?
#
loop_
_entity_poly.entity_id
_entity_poly.type
_entity_poly.pdbx_seq_one_letter_code
_entity_poly.pdbx_strand_id
1 'polypeptide(L)'
;MKILDDTKLDFSDVLILPKRTSYSSRSEVFLERTIQFKYAQVSWTGVPIMVSNMDTTGTVEMAKVLQEYKIITCLHKYYRADDIPDELDREYFAVSSGIQSADLTNLDEIIKKVNPKFICLDVANGYMQKFVSVCNQVRELYPDKVIIAGNVCTSEGVLDLVLNGKADIVKCGIGPGSQCLTRKQTGVGMPQLSCIMECADTAHGLDAQIIGDGGIQVNGDFAKAFGAGADFVMAGGLFGGYKESGGYTIIEDGVYYKVIYGMSSTTAMNKYQGGVAQHRSSEGKTVKVKYRGDVKNFVLDLFGSLRSTMTYINAKCIKDIPKCTTFIRVNRQLNNMYNSNEI
;
A
#
# COMPACT_ATOMS: atom_id res chain seq x y z
N MET A 1 27.85 11.94 13.33
CA MET A 1 26.53 11.47 13.78
C MET A 1 25.61 12.66 13.85
N LYS A 2 24.37 12.54 13.35
CA LYS A 2 23.36 13.61 13.35
C LYS A 2 22.05 13.05 13.91
N ILE A 3 21.40 13.79 14.78
CA ILE A 3 20.04 13.54 15.26
C ILE A 3 19.18 14.65 14.70
N LEU A 4 18.02 14.30 14.11
CA LEU A 4 17.02 15.28 13.70
C LEU A 4 16.16 15.60 14.92
N ASP A 5 16.04 16.88 15.25
CA ASP A 5 15.34 17.33 16.48
C ASP A 5 13.81 17.29 16.37
N ASP A 6 13.26 17.30 15.14
CA ASP A 6 11.81 17.24 14.93
C ASP A 6 11.26 15.84 15.19
N THR A 7 10.24 15.78 16.04
CA THR A 7 9.56 14.52 16.36
C THR A 7 8.80 14.00 15.15
N LYS A 8 9.18 12.83 14.67
CA LYS A 8 8.46 12.12 13.59
C LYS A 8 7.24 11.40 14.18
N LEU A 9 6.12 11.41 13.44
CA LEU A 9 4.81 10.96 13.89
C LEU A 9 4.30 9.78 13.08
N ASP A 10 3.67 8.82 13.75
CA ASP A 10 2.85 7.76 13.14
C ASP A 10 1.35 8.18 13.17
N PHE A 11 0.48 7.37 12.56
CA PHE A 11 -0.97 7.65 12.55
C PHE A 11 -1.58 7.67 13.95
N SER A 12 -1.00 6.93 14.91
CA SER A 12 -1.43 6.91 16.31
C SER A 12 -1.18 8.22 17.06
N ASP A 13 -0.32 9.09 16.57
CA ASP A 13 0.11 10.29 17.25
C ASP A 13 -0.75 11.53 16.92
N VAL A 14 -1.68 11.38 15.96
CA VAL A 14 -2.50 12.47 15.47
C VAL A 14 -3.96 12.10 15.29
N LEU A 15 -4.83 13.12 15.40
CA LEU A 15 -6.21 13.09 14.90
C LEU A 15 -6.41 14.21 13.88
N ILE A 16 -7.42 14.06 13.02
CA ILE A 16 -7.84 15.10 12.09
C ILE A 16 -8.85 16.00 12.80
N LEU A 17 -8.60 17.30 12.82
CA LEU A 17 -9.47 18.30 13.45
C LEU A 17 -10.72 18.51 12.55
N PRO A 18 -11.94 18.37 13.09
CA PRO A 18 -13.14 18.65 12.32
C PRO A 18 -13.25 20.15 11.99
N LYS A 19 -13.89 20.45 10.85
CA LYS A 19 -14.09 21.82 10.37
C LYS A 19 -15.56 22.07 10.07
N ARG A 20 -15.93 23.35 9.94
CA ARG A 20 -17.25 23.71 9.43
C ARG A 20 -17.41 23.14 8.04
N THR A 21 -18.53 22.45 7.81
CA THR A 21 -18.85 21.80 6.54
C THR A 21 -20.13 22.36 5.93
N SER A 22 -20.19 22.36 4.60
CA SER A 22 -21.40 22.67 3.82
C SER A 22 -22.19 21.41 3.44
N TYR A 23 -21.64 20.21 3.67
CA TYR A 23 -22.28 18.95 3.33
C TYR A 23 -23.27 18.51 4.40
N SER A 24 -24.47 18.15 3.98
CA SER A 24 -25.54 17.60 4.82
C SER A 24 -25.62 16.08 4.74
N SER A 25 -25.04 15.47 3.70
CA SER A 25 -25.04 14.03 3.47
C SER A 25 -23.67 13.53 3.01
N ARG A 26 -23.31 12.31 3.44
CA ARG A 26 -22.13 11.58 2.97
C ARG A 26 -22.21 11.19 1.49
N SER A 27 -23.42 11.22 0.88
CA SER A 27 -23.61 10.97 -0.54
C SER A 27 -23.15 12.11 -1.46
N GLU A 28 -22.86 13.29 -0.89
CA GLU A 28 -22.44 14.47 -1.64
C GLU A 28 -20.93 14.49 -1.94
N VAL A 29 -20.16 13.55 -1.40
CA VAL A 29 -18.71 13.48 -1.57
C VAL A 29 -18.28 12.25 -2.40
N PHE A 30 -17.18 12.38 -3.14
CA PHE A 30 -16.75 11.42 -4.15
C PHE A 30 -15.41 10.80 -3.78
N LEU A 31 -15.33 9.46 -3.85
CA LEU A 31 -14.10 8.70 -3.55
C LEU A 31 -13.21 8.50 -4.77
N GLU A 32 -13.78 8.55 -5.97
CA GLU A 32 -13.00 8.38 -7.20
C GLU A 32 -12.12 9.61 -7.47
N ARG A 33 -10.94 9.36 -7.99
CA ARG A 33 -9.96 10.37 -8.39
C ARG A 33 -9.40 10.02 -9.75
N THR A 34 -9.21 11.01 -10.62
CA THR A 34 -8.44 10.87 -11.85
C THR A 34 -7.01 11.36 -11.60
N ILE A 35 -6.02 10.55 -11.97
CA ILE A 35 -4.59 10.85 -11.85
C ILE A 35 -3.95 10.74 -13.23
N GLN A 36 -3.13 11.73 -13.60
CA GLN A 36 -2.29 11.72 -14.79
C GLN A 36 -0.87 11.34 -14.37
N PHE A 37 -0.26 10.37 -15.05
CA PHE A 37 1.09 9.91 -14.76
C PHE A 37 2.13 10.61 -15.64
N LYS A 38 3.24 11.00 -15.04
CA LYS A 38 4.28 11.83 -15.65
C LYS A 38 4.99 11.14 -16.82
N TYR A 39 5.51 9.96 -16.61
CA TYR A 39 6.34 9.25 -17.57
C TYR A 39 5.54 8.35 -18.49
N ALA A 40 4.55 7.64 -17.97
CA ALA A 40 3.69 6.79 -18.76
C ALA A 40 2.75 7.58 -19.70
N GLN A 41 2.52 8.87 -19.44
CA GLN A 41 1.64 9.76 -20.21
C GLN A 41 0.21 9.24 -20.37
N VAL A 42 -0.25 8.45 -19.40
CA VAL A 42 -1.61 7.89 -19.33
C VAL A 42 -2.33 8.39 -18.08
N SER A 43 -3.66 8.38 -18.11
CA SER A 43 -4.50 8.66 -16.95
C SER A 43 -5.11 7.39 -16.39
N TRP A 44 -5.50 7.45 -15.12
CA TRP A 44 -6.25 6.42 -14.43
C TRP A 44 -7.34 7.04 -13.57
N THR A 45 -8.51 6.38 -13.48
CA THR A 45 -9.62 6.83 -12.63
C THR A 45 -10.11 5.69 -11.76
N GLY A 46 -10.17 5.92 -10.45
CA GLY A 46 -10.68 4.95 -9.49
C GLY A 46 -10.59 5.46 -8.06
N VAL A 47 -10.81 4.57 -7.11
CA VAL A 47 -10.60 4.83 -5.68
C VAL A 47 -9.13 4.55 -5.38
N PRO A 48 -8.32 5.53 -4.95
CA PRO A 48 -6.87 5.40 -4.87
C PRO A 48 -6.41 4.61 -3.63
N ILE A 49 -6.95 3.41 -3.50
CA ILE A 49 -6.57 2.41 -2.49
C ILE A 49 -5.93 1.24 -3.23
N MET A 50 -4.86 0.70 -2.64
CA MET A 50 -4.17 -0.47 -3.17
C MET A 50 -4.08 -1.57 -2.13
N VAL A 51 -4.27 -2.82 -2.56
CA VAL A 51 -3.96 -3.99 -1.72
C VAL A 51 -2.50 -4.36 -1.91
N SER A 52 -1.79 -4.58 -0.80
CA SER A 52 -0.36 -4.90 -0.82
C SER A 52 -0.06 -6.20 -1.57
N ASN A 53 1.07 -6.20 -2.26
CA ASN A 53 1.59 -7.28 -3.10
C ASN A 53 2.18 -8.47 -2.30
N MET A 54 1.50 -8.84 -1.22
CA MET A 54 1.84 -10.02 -0.42
C MET A 54 1.04 -11.22 -0.91
N ASP A 55 1.60 -12.43 -0.85
CA ASP A 55 0.88 -13.64 -1.27
C ASP A 55 -0.32 -13.99 -0.37
N THR A 56 -0.41 -13.34 0.79
CA THR A 56 -1.54 -13.44 1.71
C THR A 56 -2.63 -12.38 1.47
N THR A 57 -2.42 -11.41 0.57
CA THR A 57 -3.40 -10.33 0.29
C THR A 57 -3.52 -9.99 -1.19
N GLY A 58 -2.40 -9.91 -1.93
CA GLY A 58 -2.36 -9.58 -3.36
C GLY A 58 -2.68 -10.77 -4.25
N THR A 59 -3.90 -11.29 -4.17
CA THR A 59 -4.38 -12.49 -4.87
C THR A 59 -5.27 -12.13 -6.05
N VAL A 60 -5.40 -13.05 -7.01
CA VAL A 60 -6.34 -12.94 -8.13
C VAL A 60 -7.78 -12.87 -7.63
N GLU A 61 -8.13 -13.67 -6.62
CA GLU A 61 -9.47 -13.67 -6.01
C GLU A 61 -9.80 -12.31 -5.40
N MET A 62 -8.84 -11.67 -4.76
CA MET A 62 -8.97 -10.31 -4.23
C MET A 62 -9.19 -9.31 -5.38
N ALA A 63 -8.39 -9.41 -6.45
CA ALA A 63 -8.49 -8.53 -7.61
C ALA A 63 -9.87 -8.64 -8.29
N LYS A 64 -10.41 -9.86 -8.45
CA LYS A 64 -11.75 -10.11 -9.05
C LYS A 64 -12.86 -9.38 -8.32
N VAL A 65 -12.81 -9.30 -7.01
CA VAL A 65 -13.84 -8.60 -6.21
C VAL A 65 -13.57 -7.10 -6.19
N LEU A 66 -12.32 -6.68 -6.00
CA LEU A 66 -11.99 -5.27 -5.77
C LEU A 66 -12.03 -4.40 -7.03
N GLN A 67 -11.88 -4.98 -8.23
CA GLN A 67 -12.06 -4.25 -9.49
C GLN A 67 -13.46 -3.65 -9.62
N GLU A 68 -14.50 -4.30 -9.07
CA GLU A 68 -15.89 -3.78 -9.05
C GLU A 68 -15.99 -2.46 -8.25
N TYR A 69 -15.09 -2.26 -7.30
CA TYR A 69 -14.98 -1.06 -6.45
C TYR A 69 -13.92 -0.08 -6.95
N LYS A 70 -13.33 -0.33 -8.11
CA LYS A 70 -12.24 0.46 -8.71
C LYS A 70 -11.03 0.63 -7.77
N ILE A 71 -10.73 -0.40 -6.99
CA ILE A 71 -9.57 -0.52 -6.11
C ILE A 71 -8.51 -1.36 -6.82
N ILE A 72 -7.24 -0.95 -6.72
CA ILE A 72 -6.12 -1.68 -7.33
C ILE A 72 -5.65 -2.80 -6.39
N THR A 73 -5.55 -4.02 -6.91
CA THR A 73 -4.85 -5.11 -6.21
C THR A 73 -3.46 -5.29 -6.79
N CYS A 74 -2.42 -5.10 -5.98
CA CYS A 74 -1.06 -5.46 -6.39
C CYS A 74 -0.88 -6.97 -6.23
N LEU A 75 -0.84 -7.70 -7.35
CA LEU A 75 -0.59 -9.13 -7.35
C LEU A 75 0.83 -9.42 -6.91
N HIS A 76 1.01 -10.46 -6.09
CA HIS A 76 2.34 -10.82 -5.61
C HIS A 76 3.26 -11.35 -6.73
N LYS A 77 4.55 -11.19 -6.60
CA LYS A 77 5.55 -11.46 -7.65
C LYS A 77 5.70 -12.93 -8.08
N TYR A 78 5.07 -13.85 -7.40
CA TYR A 78 5.16 -15.29 -7.70
C TYR A 78 4.07 -15.79 -8.66
N TYR A 79 3.16 -14.93 -9.12
CA TYR A 79 2.27 -15.26 -10.22
C TYR A 79 3.04 -15.42 -11.53
N ARG A 80 2.60 -16.34 -12.35
CA ARG A 80 3.03 -16.50 -13.74
C ARG A 80 1.96 -15.95 -14.67
N ALA A 81 2.31 -15.77 -15.93
CA ALA A 81 1.38 -15.24 -16.91
C ALA A 81 0.09 -16.09 -17.04
N ASP A 82 0.20 -17.42 -16.89
CA ASP A 82 -0.93 -18.33 -16.97
C ASP A 82 -1.84 -18.32 -15.73
N ASP A 83 -1.34 -17.83 -14.60
CA ASP A 83 -2.12 -17.73 -13.36
C ASP A 83 -3.04 -16.51 -13.33
N ILE A 84 -2.86 -15.55 -14.23
CA ILE A 84 -3.61 -14.29 -14.28
C ILE A 84 -4.72 -14.42 -15.33
N PRO A 85 -5.99 -14.46 -14.92
CA PRO A 85 -7.10 -14.66 -15.84
C PRO A 85 -7.40 -13.40 -16.67
N ASP A 86 -7.87 -13.62 -17.90
CA ASP A 86 -8.15 -12.56 -18.87
C ASP A 86 -9.32 -11.65 -18.48
N GLU A 87 -10.20 -12.09 -17.58
CA GLU A 87 -11.33 -11.31 -17.06
C GLU A 87 -10.95 -10.20 -16.07
N LEU A 88 -9.68 -10.13 -15.63
CA LEU A 88 -9.23 -9.03 -14.78
C LEU A 88 -9.12 -7.73 -15.58
N ASP A 89 -9.75 -6.68 -15.07
CA ASP A 89 -9.64 -5.33 -15.64
C ASP A 89 -8.23 -4.77 -15.39
N ARG A 90 -7.52 -4.50 -16.48
CA ARG A 90 -6.14 -4.00 -16.48
C ARG A 90 -5.95 -2.67 -15.76
N GLU A 91 -7.04 -1.94 -15.55
CA GLU A 91 -7.06 -0.68 -14.80
C GLU A 91 -6.96 -0.89 -13.28
N TYR A 92 -7.32 -2.07 -12.75
CA TYR A 92 -7.50 -2.27 -11.31
C TYR A 92 -6.64 -3.38 -10.72
N PHE A 93 -5.57 -3.77 -11.40
CA PHE A 93 -4.51 -4.57 -10.80
C PHE A 93 -3.12 -4.11 -11.25
N ALA A 94 -2.12 -4.39 -10.42
CA ALA A 94 -0.72 -4.22 -10.72
C ALA A 94 -0.02 -5.58 -10.66
N VAL A 95 0.99 -5.79 -11.50
CA VAL A 95 1.88 -6.96 -11.38
C VAL A 95 3.14 -6.56 -10.66
N SER A 96 3.61 -7.38 -9.72
CA SER A 96 4.80 -7.08 -8.95
C SER A 96 6.01 -7.87 -9.43
N SER A 97 7.18 -7.26 -9.35
CA SER A 97 8.47 -7.86 -9.69
C SER A 97 9.55 -7.44 -8.70
N GLY A 98 10.51 -8.33 -8.47
CA GLY A 98 11.81 -7.98 -7.91
C GLY A 98 12.76 -7.47 -9.00
N ILE A 99 14.06 -7.51 -8.72
CA ILE A 99 15.12 -6.98 -9.61
C ILE A 99 16.13 -8.04 -10.05
N GLN A 100 15.89 -9.30 -9.76
CA GLN A 100 16.74 -10.37 -10.25
C GLN A 100 16.37 -10.72 -11.69
N SER A 101 17.30 -11.28 -12.45
CA SER A 101 17.06 -11.63 -13.86
C SER A 101 15.82 -12.51 -14.05
N ALA A 102 15.62 -13.49 -13.16
CA ALA A 102 14.44 -14.36 -13.19
C ALA A 102 13.12 -13.59 -12.90
N ASP A 103 13.15 -12.59 -11.99
CA ASP A 103 11.99 -11.74 -11.73
C ASP A 103 11.62 -10.93 -12.99
N LEU A 104 12.62 -10.35 -13.68
CA LEU A 104 12.41 -9.54 -14.87
C LEU A 104 11.97 -10.37 -16.08
N THR A 105 12.48 -11.60 -16.25
CA THR A 105 12.00 -12.53 -17.27
C THR A 105 10.52 -12.87 -17.07
N ASN A 106 10.11 -13.19 -15.84
CA ASN A 106 8.71 -13.44 -15.52
C ASN A 106 7.82 -12.21 -15.75
N LEU A 107 8.32 -11.02 -15.42
CA LEU A 107 7.62 -9.76 -15.68
C LEU A 107 7.37 -9.56 -17.17
N ASP A 108 8.37 -9.80 -18.03
CA ASP A 108 8.24 -9.68 -19.48
C ASP A 108 7.19 -10.65 -20.04
N GLU A 109 7.18 -11.91 -19.59
CA GLU A 109 6.16 -12.90 -19.96
C GLU A 109 4.75 -12.45 -19.58
N ILE A 110 4.58 -11.93 -18.35
CA ILE A 110 3.29 -11.40 -17.87
C ILE A 110 2.85 -10.21 -18.72
N ILE A 111 3.74 -9.24 -18.98
CA ILE A 111 3.39 -8.05 -19.76
C ILE A 111 2.96 -8.42 -21.18
N LYS A 112 3.65 -9.34 -21.83
CA LYS A 112 3.33 -9.80 -23.20
C LYS A 112 1.96 -10.47 -23.28
N LYS A 113 1.58 -11.25 -22.27
CA LYS A 113 0.30 -11.98 -22.27
C LYS A 113 -0.85 -11.14 -21.72
N VAL A 114 -0.68 -10.54 -20.55
CA VAL A 114 -1.75 -9.90 -19.77
C VAL A 114 -1.86 -8.40 -20.05
N ASN A 115 -0.74 -7.75 -20.40
CA ASN A 115 -0.65 -6.32 -20.68
C ASN A 115 -1.23 -5.44 -19.57
N PRO A 116 -0.80 -5.57 -18.29
CA PRO A 116 -1.32 -4.76 -17.18
C PRO A 116 -0.98 -3.28 -17.37
N LYS A 117 -1.77 -2.37 -16.77
CA LYS A 117 -1.45 -0.94 -16.76
C LYS A 117 -0.31 -0.61 -15.79
N PHE A 118 -0.25 -1.29 -14.64
CA PHE A 118 0.67 -0.99 -13.55
C PHE A 118 1.71 -2.09 -13.36
N ILE A 119 2.97 -1.66 -13.22
CA ILE A 119 4.11 -2.50 -12.83
C ILE A 119 4.60 -2.03 -11.47
N CYS A 120 4.65 -2.91 -10.47
CA CYS A 120 5.16 -2.63 -9.13
C CYS A 120 6.54 -3.28 -8.95
N LEU A 121 7.60 -2.47 -9.01
CA LEU A 121 8.96 -2.88 -8.68
C LEU A 121 9.16 -2.73 -7.18
N ASP A 122 9.33 -3.84 -6.48
CA ASP A 122 9.28 -3.88 -5.02
C ASP A 122 10.52 -4.54 -4.42
N VAL A 123 11.23 -3.76 -3.59
CA VAL A 123 12.38 -4.20 -2.81
C VAL A 123 12.31 -3.66 -1.39
N ALA A 124 12.91 -4.37 -0.43
CA ALA A 124 12.95 -3.92 0.97
C ALA A 124 13.74 -2.62 1.15
N ASN A 125 14.72 -2.35 0.30
CA ASN A 125 15.58 -1.17 0.32
C ASN A 125 15.63 -0.51 -1.07
N GLY A 126 14.80 0.51 -1.29
CA GLY A 126 14.72 1.27 -2.53
C GLY A 126 15.90 2.22 -2.78
N TYR A 127 16.83 2.37 -1.83
CA TYR A 127 18.03 3.22 -1.98
C TYR A 127 19.20 2.54 -2.70
N MET A 128 19.03 1.29 -3.14
CA MET A 128 20.09 0.59 -3.88
C MET A 128 20.25 1.19 -5.29
N GLN A 129 21.45 1.59 -5.65
CA GLN A 129 21.76 2.10 -6.99
C GLN A 129 21.33 1.12 -8.10
N LYS A 130 21.53 -0.19 -7.88
CA LYS A 130 21.04 -1.24 -8.78
C LYS A 130 19.52 -1.19 -8.99
N PHE A 131 18.76 -0.90 -7.93
CA PHE A 131 17.29 -0.81 -8.00
C PHE A 131 16.88 0.36 -8.91
N VAL A 132 17.45 1.53 -8.70
CA VAL A 132 17.19 2.72 -9.52
C VAL A 132 17.51 2.46 -10.99
N SER A 133 18.64 1.81 -11.29
CA SER A 133 19.04 1.43 -12.66
C SER A 133 18.03 0.47 -13.29
N VAL A 134 17.53 -0.53 -12.54
CA VAL A 134 16.50 -1.45 -13.04
C VAL A 134 15.17 -0.74 -13.28
N CYS A 135 14.77 0.20 -12.44
CA CYS A 135 13.57 1.01 -12.68
C CYS A 135 13.67 1.76 -14.01
N ASN A 136 14.80 2.40 -14.29
CA ASN A 136 15.02 3.09 -15.57
C ASN A 136 15.00 2.11 -16.76
N GLN A 137 15.64 0.94 -16.62
CA GLN A 137 15.61 -0.09 -17.66
C GLN A 137 14.19 -0.56 -17.96
N VAL A 138 13.36 -0.79 -16.92
CA VAL A 138 11.96 -1.19 -17.09
C VAL A 138 11.15 -0.06 -17.75
N ARG A 139 11.44 1.21 -17.45
CA ARG A 139 10.83 2.37 -18.12
C ARG A 139 11.16 2.40 -19.62
N GLU A 140 12.40 2.14 -19.97
CA GLU A 140 12.83 2.12 -21.39
C GLU A 140 12.14 0.99 -22.17
N LEU A 141 11.97 -0.18 -21.54
CA LEU A 141 11.29 -1.33 -22.16
C LEU A 141 9.78 -1.16 -22.28
N TYR A 142 9.14 -0.48 -21.31
CA TYR A 142 7.68 -0.35 -21.20
C TYR A 142 7.28 1.12 -20.96
N PRO A 143 7.43 1.99 -21.97
CA PRO A 143 7.22 3.44 -21.82
C PRO A 143 5.77 3.83 -21.51
N ASP A 144 4.80 3.00 -21.86
CA ASP A 144 3.36 3.22 -21.67
C ASP A 144 2.83 2.68 -20.33
N LYS A 145 3.64 1.96 -19.56
CA LYS A 145 3.22 1.39 -18.28
C LYS A 145 3.45 2.34 -17.12
N VAL A 146 2.53 2.36 -16.18
CA VAL A 146 2.71 3.10 -14.92
C VAL A 146 3.65 2.31 -14.01
N ILE A 147 4.82 2.87 -13.71
CA ILE A 147 5.82 2.23 -12.86
C ILE A 147 5.67 2.73 -11.43
N ILE A 148 5.40 1.79 -10.52
CA ILE A 148 5.45 1.95 -9.07
C ILE A 148 6.80 1.42 -8.61
N ALA A 149 7.56 2.19 -7.84
CA ALA A 149 8.87 1.77 -7.33
C ALA A 149 9.04 2.08 -5.84
N GLY A 150 9.65 1.19 -5.09
CA GLY A 150 9.93 1.38 -3.65
C GLY A 150 10.46 0.12 -2.95
N ASN A 151 10.70 0.23 -1.61
CA ASN A 151 10.26 1.33 -0.74
C ASN A 151 11.40 2.26 -0.34
N VAL A 152 11.03 3.51 -0.19
CA VAL A 152 11.87 4.57 0.40
C VAL A 152 11.09 5.29 1.51
N CYS A 153 11.73 6.18 2.27
CA CYS A 153 11.07 6.94 3.33
C CYS A 153 11.59 8.39 3.48
N THR A 154 12.38 8.87 2.55
CA THR A 154 12.98 10.22 2.58
C THR A 154 12.85 10.90 1.22
N SER A 155 12.95 12.24 1.23
CA SER A 155 13.01 13.07 0.03
C SER A 155 14.10 12.62 -0.96
N GLU A 156 15.28 12.26 -0.47
CA GLU A 156 16.40 11.79 -1.30
C GLU A 156 16.04 10.53 -2.09
N GLY A 157 15.40 9.54 -1.44
CA GLY A 157 14.95 8.33 -2.11
C GLY A 157 13.88 8.61 -3.17
N VAL A 158 12.96 9.55 -2.90
CA VAL A 158 11.95 9.98 -3.88
C VAL A 158 12.60 10.65 -5.08
N LEU A 159 13.54 11.60 -4.85
CA LEU A 159 14.28 12.28 -5.91
C LEU A 159 14.97 11.28 -6.85
N ASP A 160 15.65 10.28 -6.27
CA ASP A 160 16.40 9.30 -7.05
C ASP A 160 15.48 8.40 -7.89
N LEU A 161 14.39 7.87 -7.30
CA LEU A 161 13.44 7.04 -8.01
C LEU A 161 12.68 7.79 -9.11
N VAL A 162 12.32 9.06 -8.89
CA VAL A 162 11.62 9.87 -9.90
C VAL A 162 12.56 10.35 -10.99
N LEU A 163 13.71 10.93 -10.64
CA LEU A 163 14.58 11.58 -11.63
C LEU A 163 15.46 10.59 -12.38
N ASN A 164 16.03 9.60 -11.69
CA ASN A 164 16.94 8.62 -12.27
C ASN A 164 16.23 7.31 -12.62
N GLY A 165 15.31 6.84 -11.74
CA GLY A 165 14.53 5.61 -11.96
C GLY A 165 13.33 5.78 -12.88
N LYS A 166 12.89 7.04 -13.17
CA LYS A 166 11.73 7.37 -14.03
C LYS A 166 10.43 6.69 -13.56
N ALA A 167 10.26 6.53 -12.25
CA ALA A 167 9.04 6.03 -11.66
C ALA A 167 7.92 7.08 -11.69
N ASP A 168 6.70 6.66 -12.02
CA ASP A 168 5.49 7.51 -11.93
C ASP A 168 5.00 7.65 -10.50
N ILE A 169 5.11 6.56 -9.74
CA ILE A 169 4.62 6.46 -8.36
C ILE A 169 5.73 5.92 -7.48
N VAL A 170 6.03 6.61 -6.38
CA VAL A 170 7.00 6.14 -5.38
C VAL A 170 6.28 5.51 -4.20
N LYS A 171 6.65 4.28 -3.86
CA LYS A 171 6.09 3.56 -2.72
C LYS A 171 6.90 3.89 -1.46
N CYS A 172 6.21 4.51 -0.47
CA CYS A 172 6.83 5.10 0.72
C CYS A 172 6.46 4.33 1.99
N GLY A 173 7.48 3.92 2.74
CA GLY A 173 7.33 3.24 4.02
C GLY A 173 8.35 2.12 4.22
N ILE A 174 9.17 2.23 5.26
CA ILE A 174 10.10 1.19 5.71
C ILE A 174 9.77 0.85 7.16
N GLY A 175 9.27 -0.36 7.37
CA GLY A 175 8.97 -0.88 8.69
C GLY A 175 7.61 -0.56 9.32
N PRO A 176 6.63 0.13 8.66
CA PRO A 176 5.36 0.46 9.31
C PRO A 176 4.36 -0.70 9.29
N GLY A 177 4.53 -1.70 8.44
CA GLY A 177 3.58 -2.80 8.27
C GLY A 177 3.34 -3.60 9.54
N SER A 178 2.10 -4.02 9.78
CA SER A 178 1.72 -4.79 10.98
C SER A 178 2.44 -6.14 11.12
N GLN A 179 2.91 -6.70 10.01
CA GLN A 179 3.67 -7.95 9.96
C GLN A 179 5.18 -7.71 9.77
N CYS A 180 5.60 -6.45 9.65
CA CYS A 180 7.00 -6.07 9.44
C CYS A 180 7.77 -6.06 10.77
N LEU A 181 8.98 -6.62 10.76
CA LEU A 181 9.91 -6.62 11.89
C LEU A 181 11.17 -5.80 11.60
N THR A 182 11.27 -5.13 10.46
CA THR A 182 12.46 -4.40 10.02
C THR A 182 12.95 -3.41 11.09
N ARG A 183 12.04 -2.58 11.64
CA ARG A 183 12.41 -1.62 12.71
C ARG A 183 12.99 -2.32 13.94
N LYS A 184 12.46 -3.50 14.30
CA LYS A 184 12.92 -4.27 15.46
C LYS A 184 14.25 -4.99 15.19
N GLN A 185 14.43 -5.52 13.99
CA GLN A 185 15.58 -6.33 13.64
C GLN A 185 16.80 -5.49 13.23
N THR A 186 16.55 -4.35 12.57
CA THR A 186 17.63 -3.55 11.97
C THR A 186 17.79 -2.16 12.59
N GLY A 187 16.79 -1.70 13.35
CA GLY A 187 16.72 -0.30 13.83
C GLY A 187 16.42 0.72 12.75
N VAL A 188 16.15 0.29 11.49
CA VAL A 188 15.89 1.18 10.36
C VAL A 188 14.40 1.38 10.16
N GLY A 189 13.99 2.61 9.84
CA GLY A 189 12.61 2.96 9.54
C GLY A 189 12.28 4.40 9.84
N MET A 190 11.08 4.83 9.47
CA MET A 190 10.54 6.16 9.74
C MET A 190 9.06 6.05 10.13
N PRO A 191 8.56 6.82 11.12
CA PRO A 191 7.13 6.91 11.44
C PRO A 191 6.32 7.31 10.21
N GLN A 192 5.22 6.56 9.94
CA GLN A 192 4.61 6.54 8.60
C GLN A 192 3.93 7.86 8.21
N LEU A 193 3.29 8.56 9.14
CA LEU A 193 2.67 9.85 8.84
C LEU A 193 3.71 10.85 8.34
N SER A 194 4.83 10.99 9.07
CA SER A 194 5.92 11.90 8.69
C SER A 194 6.62 11.44 7.42
N CYS A 195 6.77 10.14 7.20
CA CYS A 195 7.29 9.57 5.97
C CYS A 195 6.45 10.01 4.75
N ILE A 196 5.12 9.87 4.84
CA ILE A 196 4.21 10.27 3.77
C ILE A 196 4.32 11.78 3.51
N MET A 197 4.30 12.61 4.55
CA MET A 197 4.39 14.07 4.39
C MET A 197 5.66 14.51 3.67
N GLU A 198 6.82 13.98 4.08
CA GLU A 198 8.11 14.29 3.48
C GLU A 198 8.21 13.80 2.03
N CYS A 199 7.78 12.56 1.77
CA CYS A 199 7.81 11.98 0.44
C CYS A 199 6.82 12.66 -0.52
N ALA A 200 5.62 13.03 -0.04
CA ALA A 200 4.59 13.70 -0.84
C ALA A 200 5.05 15.09 -1.29
N ASP A 201 5.62 15.89 -0.39
CA ASP A 201 6.15 17.22 -0.71
C ASP A 201 7.15 17.15 -1.86
N THR A 202 8.08 16.20 -1.79
CA THR A 202 9.10 16.01 -2.83
C THR A 202 8.51 15.50 -4.13
N ALA A 203 7.66 14.47 -4.10
CA ALA A 203 7.08 13.87 -5.29
C ALA A 203 6.18 14.84 -6.05
N HIS A 204 5.33 15.58 -5.33
CA HIS A 204 4.44 16.57 -5.94
C HIS A 204 5.21 17.73 -6.59
N GLY A 205 6.35 18.14 -6.01
CA GLY A 205 7.26 19.10 -6.65
C GLY A 205 7.88 18.61 -7.95
N LEU A 206 7.82 17.30 -8.21
CA LEU A 206 8.32 16.63 -9.41
C LEU A 206 7.22 16.13 -10.35
N ASP A 207 5.96 16.48 -10.13
CA ASP A 207 4.78 15.95 -10.83
C ASP A 207 4.66 14.40 -10.79
N ALA A 208 5.19 13.78 -9.74
CA ALA A 208 5.07 12.36 -9.47
C ALA A 208 4.09 12.11 -8.32
N GLN A 209 3.66 10.87 -8.16
CA GLN A 209 2.74 10.44 -7.11
C GLN A 209 3.42 9.59 -6.06
N ILE A 210 2.80 9.47 -4.88
CA ILE A 210 3.24 8.54 -3.84
C ILE A 210 2.15 7.57 -3.41
N ILE A 211 2.59 6.40 -2.97
CA ILE A 211 1.80 5.45 -2.21
C ILE A 211 2.28 5.47 -0.76
N GLY A 212 1.38 5.78 0.19
CA GLY A 212 1.64 5.50 1.60
C GLY A 212 1.46 4.01 1.87
N ASP A 213 2.56 3.26 2.02
CA ASP A 213 2.53 1.80 2.12
C ASP A 213 2.71 1.33 3.57
N GLY A 214 1.66 0.76 4.14
CA GLY A 214 1.64 0.18 5.47
C GLY A 214 1.35 1.16 6.61
N GLY A 215 1.34 0.64 7.83
CA GLY A 215 0.99 1.41 9.04
C GLY A 215 -0.51 1.55 9.28
N ILE A 216 -1.34 1.20 8.33
CA ILE A 216 -2.80 1.28 8.40
C ILE A 216 -3.35 0.17 9.30
N GLN A 217 -3.99 0.54 10.39
CA GLN A 217 -4.54 -0.39 11.38
C GLN A 217 -6.06 -0.31 11.48
N VAL A 218 -6.64 0.85 11.22
CA VAL A 218 -8.08 1.12 11.25
C VAL A 218 -8.49 2.00 10.05
N ASN A 219 -9.78 2.05 9.74
CA ASN A 219 -10.30 2.83 8.60
C ASN A 219 -9.87 4.32 8.64
N GLY A 220 -9.82 4.92 9.83
CA GLY A 220 -9.40 6.32 10.00
C GLY A 220 -7.96 6.60 9.55
N ASP A 221 -7.09 5.59 9.55
CA ASP A 221 -5.70 5.76 9.12
C ASP A 221 -5.58 5.99 7.60
N PHE A 222 -6.52 5.45 6.78
CA PHE A 222 -6.59 5.81 5.36
C PHE A 222 -6.82 7.31 5.17
N ALA A 223 -7.75 7.88 5.94
CA ALA A 223 -8.02 9.31 5.88
C ALA A 223 -6.81 10.15 6.33
N LYS A 224 -6.07 9.71 7.36
CA LYS A 224 -4.84 10.36 7.82
C LYS A 224 -3.74 10.25 6.76
N ALA A 225 -3.59 9.10 6.08
CA ALA A 225 -2.62 8.95 5.02
C ALA A 225 -2.91 9.87 3.84
N PHE A 226 -4.18 9.96 3.39
CA PHE A 226 -4.59 10.96 2.40
C PHE A 226 -4.36 12.39 2.90
N GLY A 227 -4.70 12.67 4.15
CA GLY A 227 -4.48 13.98 4.79
C GLY A 227 -3.00 14.38 4.84
N ALA A 228 -2.11 13.43 4.96
CA ALA A 228 -0.65 13.62 4.92
C ALA A 228 -0.10 13.84 3.50
N GLY A 229 -0.93 13.68 2.46
CA GLY A 229 -0.54 13.92 1.07
C GLY A 229 -0.37 12.67 0.21
N ALA A 230 -0.69 11.48 0.71
CA ALA A 230 -0.64 10.27 -0.11
C ALA A 230 -1.61 10.38 -1.30
N ASP A 231 -1.13 10.07 -2.51
CA ASP A 231 -1.98 9.96 -3.71
C ASP A 231 -2.70 8.64 -3.75
N PHE A 232 -2.04 7.58 -3.29
CA PHE A 232 -2.59 6.25 -3.06
C PHE A 232 -2.26 5.79 -1.64
N VAL A 233 -3.10 4.93 -1.08
CA VAL A 233 -2.84 4.27 0.22
C VAL A 233 -2.83 2.77 0.02
N MET A 234 -1.71 2.12 0.37
CA MET A 234 -1.56 0.68 0.30
C MET A 234 -1.68 0.06 1.68
N ALA A 235 -2.49 -0.99 1.79
CA ALA A 235 -2.67 -1.74 3.02
C ALA A 235 -2.61 -3.25 2.77
N GLY A 236 -1.99 -3.99 3.69
CA GLY A 236 -1.93 -5.44 3.70
C GLY A 236 -2.80 -6.04 4.80
N GLY A 237 -2.47 -5.80 6.06
CA GLY A 237 -3.11 -6.47 7.21
C GLY A 237 -4.63 -6.33 7.28
N LEU A 238 -5.18 -5.19 6.88
CA LEU A 238 -6.63 -4.97 6.84
C LEU A 238 -7.34 -5.79 5.76
N PHE A 239 -6.66 -6.12 4.67
CA PHE A 239 -7.19 -7.01 3.62
C PHE A 239 -6.90 -8.50 3.88
N GLY A 240 -6.22 -8.83 4.96
CA GLY A 240 -5.98 -10.21 5.38
C GLY A 240 -7.15 -10.81 6.17
N GLY A 241 -7.29 -12.14 6.10
CA GLY A 241 -8.32 -12.88 6.85
C GLY A 241 -9.66 -13.02 6.15
N TYR A 242 -9.86 -12.40 4.99
CA TYR A 242 -11.06 -12.55 4.17
C TYR A 242 -11.01 -13.81 3.31
N LYS A 243 -12.18 -14.19 2.77
CA LYS A 243 -12.33 -15.31 1.85
C LYS A 243 -11.36 -15.19 0.67
N GLU A 244 -11.24 -14.01 0.10
CA GLU A 244 -10.44 -13.68 -1.08
C GLU A 244 -8.95 -13.54 -0.79
N SER A 245 -8.57 -13.38 0.49
CA SER A 245 -7.17 -13.31 0.88
C SER A 245 -6.47 -14.67 0.77
N GLY A 246 -5.17 -14.66 0.51
CA GLY A 246 -4.33 -15.86 0.53
C GLY A 246 -4.11 -16.41 1.95
N GLY A 247 -3.06 -17.22 2.12
CA GLY A 247 -2.80 -17.95 3.34
C GLY A 247 -3.63 -19.24 3.41
N TYR A 248 -3.60 -19.90 4.56
CA TYR A 248 -4.37 -21.14 4.78
C TYR A 248 -5.31 -20.98 5.97
N THR A 249 -6.45 -21.67 5.90
CA THR A 249 -7.47 -21.65 6.96
C THR A 249 -7.18 -22.75 7.96
N ILE A 250 -7.29 -22.41 9.24
CA ILE A 250 -7.25 -23.36 10.38
C ILE A 250 -8.52 -23.20 11.20
N ILE A 251 -8.87 -24.25 11.93
CA ILE A 251 -10.00 -24.26 12.88
C ILE A 251 -9.43 -24.55 14.25
N GLU A 252 -9.67 -23.67 15.20
CA GLU A 252 -9.32 -23.86 16.60
C GLU A 252 -10.54 -23.56 17.46
N ASP A 253 -10.91 -24.48 18.34
CA ASP A 253 -12.08 -24.37 19.23
C ASP A 253 -13.37 -23.98 18.49
N GLY A 254 -13.58 -24.51 17.27
CA GLY A 254 -14.74 -24.23 16.44
C GLY A 254 -14.70 -22.86 15.73
N VAL A 255 -13.65 -22.07 15.92
CA VAL A 255 -13.45 -20.76 15.27
C VAL A 255 -12.52 -20.89 14.09
N TYR A 256 -12.91 -20.27 12.96
CA TYR A 256 -12.09 -20.22 11.75
C TYR A 256 -11.09 -19.07 11.83
N TYR A 257 -9.83 -19.38 11.49
CA TYR A 257 -8.75 -18.42 11.36
C TYR A 257 -8.07 -18.56 10.00
N LYS A 258 -7.55 -17.45 9.45
CA LYS A 258 -6.57 -17.47 8.38
C LYS A 258 -5.17 -17.19 8.93
N VAL A 259 -4.20 -17.98 8.50
CA VAL A 259 -2.79 -17.76 8.80
C VAL A 259 -2.20 -16.90 7.69
N ILE A 260 -1.75 -15.70 8.06
CA ILE A 260 -1.14 -14.72 7.16
C ILE A 260 0.28 -14.39 7.64
N TYR A 261 1.14 -14.02 6.70
CA TYR A 261 2.55 -13.78 7.00
C TYR A 261 3.16 -12.73 6.09
N GLY A 262 4.18 -12.03 6.60
CA GLY A 262 4.95 -11.07 5.83
C GLY A 262 5.85 -11.76 4.79
N MET A 263 6.12 -11.10 3.67
CA MET A 263 6.93 -11.67 2.56
C MET A 263 8.39 -11.93 2.95
N SER A 264 8.90 -11.29 4.00
CA SER A 264 10.24 -11.52 4.59
C SER A 264 10.18 -12.39 5.85
N SER A 265 9.09 -13.13 6.09
CA SER A 265 8.97 -14.09 7.20
C SER A 265 9.66 -15.40 6.88
N THR A 266 10.03 -16.16 7.91
CA THR A 266 10.53 -17.54 7.75
C THR A 266 9.56 -18.39 6.96
N THR A 267 8.24 -18.24 7.16
CA THR A 267 7.20 -18.97 6.41
C THR A 267 7.28 -18.68 4.92
N ALA A 268 7.37 -17.39 4.51
CA ALA A 268 7.47 -17.01 3.11
C ALA A 268 8.81 -17.48 2.49
N MET A 269 9.92 -17.33 3.22
CA MET A 269 11.24 -17.76 2.74
C MET A 269 11.32 -19.28 2.57
N ASN A 270 10.72 -20.05 3.46
CA ASN A 270 10.63 -21.53 3.30
C ASN A 270 9.80 -21.89 2.07
N LYS A 271 8.67 -21.20 1.84
CA LYS A 271 7.77 -21.47 0.72
C LYS A 271 8.40 -21.16 -0.64
N TYR A 272 9.16 -20.07 -0.77
CA TYR A 272 9.57 -19.53 -2.06
C TYR A 272 11.09 -19.54 -2.30
N GLN A 273 11.91 -19.66 -1.27
CA GLN A 273 13.36 -19.49 -1.37
C GLN A 273 14.17 -20.67 -0.80
N GLY A 274 13.48 -21.74 -0.39
CA GLY A 274 14.14 -22.92 0.18
C GLY A 274 14.72 -22.70 1.61
N GLY A 275 14.32 -21.62 2.28
CA GLY A 275 14.73 -21.32 3.66
C GLY A 275 15.34 -19.92 3.83
N VAL A 276 15.75 -19.64 5.06
CA VAL A 276 16.43 -18.39 5.42
C VAL A 276 17.94 -18.56 5.15
N ALA A 277 18.48 -17.80 4.21
CA ALA A 277 19.91 -17.81 3.92
C ALA A 277 20.74 -17.33 5.14
N GLN A 278 21.95 -17.86 5.33
CA GLN A 278 22.81 -17.55 6.50
C GLN A 278 23.09 -16.06 6.70
N HIS A 279 23.14 -15.27 5.62
CA HIS A 279 23.39 -13.83 5.64
C HIS A 279 22.11 -12.98 5.80
N ARG A 280 20.94 -13.61 6.04
CA ARG A 280 19.63 -12.93 6.17
C ARG A 280 19.02 -13.16 7.53
N SER A 281 18.29 -12.16 8.01
CA SER A 281 17.38 -12.28 9.15
C SER A 281 15.93 -12.31 8.67
N SER A 282 15.04 -12.96 9.41
CA SER A 282 13.61 -12.86 9.16
C SER A 282 13.10 -11.50 9.66
N GLU A 283 12.57 -10.70 8.75
CA GLU A 283 12.00 -9.38 9.03
C GLU A 283 10.46 -9.35 8.95
N GLY A 284 9.84 -10.51 8.88
CA GLY A 284 8.39 -10.67 8.87
C GLY A 284 7.90 -11.67 9.89
N LYS A 285 6.69 -11.48 10.42
CA LYS A 285 6.03 -12.43 11.33
C LYS A 285 4.88 -13.15 10.66
N THR A 286 4.59 -14.34 11.14
CA THR A 286 3.38 -15.12 10.83
C THR A 286 2.37 -14.90 11.95
N VAL A 287 1.13 -14.61 11.59
CA VAL A 287 0.04 -14.39 12.54
C VAL A 287 -1.22 -15.12 12.09
N LYS A 288 -2.04 -15.53 13.04
CA LYS A 288 -3.40 -15.99 12.75
C LYS A 288 -4.37 -14.83 12.98
N VAL A 289 -5.28 -14.63 12.05
CA VAL A 289 -6.36 -13.65 12.14
C VAL A 289 -7.70 -14.35 12.03
N LYS A 290 -8.68 -13.91 12.82
CA LYS A 290 -10.03 -14.45 12.74
C LYS A 290 -10.55 -14.30 11.30
N TYR A 291 -11.23 -15.33 10.79
CA TYR A 291 -11.85 -15.29 9.46
C TYR A 291 -12.94 -14.21 9.43
N ARG A 292 -12.93 -13.38 8.39
CA ARG A 292 -13.74 -12.15 8.30
C ARG A 292 -14.86 -12.20 7.28
N GLY A 293 -15.06 -13.34 6.60
CA GLY A 293 -16.04 -13.45 5.51
C GLY A 293 -15.57 -12.78 4.22
N ASP A 294 -16.50 -12.19 3.48
CA ASP A 294 -16.24 -11.56 2.19
C ASP A 294 -15.64 -10.16 2.36
N VAL A 295 -14.59 -9.83 1.57
CA VAL A 295 -13.91 -8.52 1.62
C VAL A 295 -14.82 -7.35 1.24
N LYS A 296 -15.87 -7.60 0.48
CA LYS A 296 -16.88 -6.61 0.09
C LYS A 296 -17.41 -5.81 1.28
N ASN A 297 -17.72 -6.49 2.41
CA ASN A 297 -18.27 -5.84 3.58
C ASN A 297 -17.30 -4.81 4.18
N PHE A 298 -16.02 -5.17 4.23
CA PHE A 298 -14.96 -4.26 4.66
C PHE A 298 -14.83 -3.04 3.73
N VAL A 299 -14.87 -3.26 2.42
CA VAL A 299 -14.75 -2.16 1.44
C VAL A 299 -15.90 -1.16 1.59
N LEU A 300 -17.13 -1.64 1.76
CA LEU A 300 -18.30 -0.78 1.95
C LEU A 300 -18.19 0.04 3.26
N ASP A 301 -17.73 -0.58 4.35
CA ASP A 301 -17.48 0.11 5.61
C ASP A 301 -16.36 1.15 5.49
N LEU A 302 -15.24 0.80 4.84
CA LEU A 302 -14.14 1.72 4.56
C LEU A 302 -14.61 2.93 3.74
N PHE A 303 -15.40 2.72 2.70
CA PHE A 303 -15.96 3.79 1.88
C PHE A 303 -16.89 4.71 2.70
N GLY A 304 -17.70 4.13 3.57
CA GLY A 304 -18.54 4.87 4.53
C GLY A 304 -17.70 5.73 5.48
N SER A 305 -16.62 5.16 6.01
CA SER A 305 -15.70 5.85 6.92
C SER A 305 -14.97 7.01 6.23
N LEU A 306 -14.46 6.82 5.00
CA LEU A 306 -13.82 7.89 4.22
C LEU A 306 -14.79 9.02 3.91
N ARG A 307 -16.02 8.71 3.46
CA ARG A 307 -17.06 9.73 3.21
C ARG A 307 -17.39 10.50 4.48
N SER A 308 -17.45 9.81 5.62
CA SER A 308 -17.66 10.45 6.92
C SER A 308 -16.56 11.47 7.22
N THR A 309 -15.29 11.07 7.11
CA THR A 309 -14.15 11.98 7.31
C THR A 309 -14.26 13.19 6.39
N MET A 310 -14.52 12.97 5.10
CA MET A 310 -14.61 14.04 4.10
C MET A 310 -15.69 15.06 4.46
N THR A 311 -16.85 14.62 4.95
CA THR A 311 -17.88 15.54 5.44
C THR A 311 -17.45 16.29 6.68
N TYR A 312 -16.72 15.66 7.62
CA TYR A 312 -16.20 16.34 8.81
C TYR A 312 -15.18 17.45 8.49
N ILE A 313 -14.42 17.33 7.41
CA ILE A 313 -13.37 18.30 7.05
C ILE A 313 -13.73 19.18 5.87
N ASN A 314 -14.97 19.09 5.35
CA ASN A 314 -15.45 19.83 4.18
C ASN A 314 -14.66 19.54 2.89
N ALA A 315 -14.24 18.30 2.67
CA ALA A 315 -13.58 17.85 1.44
C ALA A 315 -14.60 17.24 0.49
N LYS A 316 -14.65 17.69 -0.78
CA LYS A 316 -15.58 17.19 -1.78
C LYS A 316 -15.15 15.86 -2.38
N CYS A 317 -13.86 15.68 -2.59
CA CYS A 317 -13.27 14.47 -3.16
C CYS A 317 -11.96 14.13 -2.42
N ILE A 318 -11.43 12.91 -2.63
CA ILE A 318 -10.19 12.47 -1.97
C ILE A 318 -9.03 13.44 -2.27
N LYS A 319 -8.95 14.00 -3.48
CA LYS A 319 -7.92 14.99 -3.85
C LYS A 319 -7.92 16.24 -2.96
N ASP A 320 -9.04 16.58 -2.35
CA ASP A 320 -9.16 17.77 -1.48
C ASP A 320 -8.77 17.48 -0.03
N ILE A 321 -8.70 16.21 0.39
CA ILE A 321 -8.42 15.84 1.78
C ILE A 321 -7.15 16.51 2.31
N PRO A 322 -5.98 16.52 1.62
CA PRO A 322 -4.77 17.17 2.15
C PRO A 322 -4.97 18.66 2.45
N LYS A 323 -5.66 19.38 1.56
CA LYS A 323 -5.93 20.81 1.71
C LYS A 323 -6.93 21.13 2.84
N CYS A 324 -7.83 20.17 3.11
CA CYS A 324 -8.86 20.29 4.15
C CYS A 324 -8.39 19.74 5.51
N THR A 325 -7.29 19.00 5.57
CA THR A 325 -6.79 18.39 6.80
C THR A 325 -6.02 19.39 7.66
N THR A 326 -6.28 19.33 8.95
CA THR A 326 -5.44 19.89 10.01
C THR A 326 -5.24 18.80 11.05
N PHE A 327 -4.00 18.38 11.26
CA PHE A 327 -3.68 17.41 12.29
C PHE A 327 -3.49 18.08 13.66
N ILE A 328 -3.98 17.41 14.70
CA ILE A 328 -3.64 17.72 16.09
C ILE A 328 -2.87 16.54 16.68
N ARG A 329 -1.81 16.82 17.44
CA ARG A 329 -1.06 15.80 18.17
C ARG A 329 -1.86 15.35 19.39
N VAL A 330 -1.88 14.05 19.63
CA VAL A 330 -2.64 13.46 20.74
C VAL A 330 -1.83 12.38 21.44
N ASN A 331 -2.03 12.23 22.74
CA ASN A 331 -1.41 11.16 23.52
C ASN A 331 -2.27 9.90 23.54
N ARG A 332 -3.57 10.01 23.22
CA ARG A 332 -4.53 8.91 23.21
C ARG A 332 -5.60 9.17 22.16
N GLN A 333 -5.90 8.16 21.35
CA GLN A 333 -6.87 8.28 20.25
C GLN A 333 -8.20 7.59 20.53
N LEU A 334 -8.15 6.38 21.05
CA LEU A 334 -9.28 5.49 21.13
C LEU A 334 -9.77 5.38 22.57
N ASN A 335 -11.09 5.26 22.71
CA ASN A 335 -11.71 4.87 23.96
C ASN A 335 -11.74 3.35 24.03
N ASN A 336 -10.93 2.77 24.92
CA ASN A 336 -10.77 1.32 25.07
C ASN A 336 -11.68 0.72 26.16
N MET A 337 -12.70 1.47 26.63
CA MET A 337 -13.53 1.02 27.76
C MET A 337 -14.21 -0.34 27.50
N TYR A 338 -14.57 -0.63 26.25
CA TYR A 338 -15.29 -1.84 25.86
C TYR A 338 -14.51 -2.79 24.94
N ASN A 339 -13.21 -2.56 24.71
CA ASN A 339 -12.42 -3.38 23.77
C ASN A 339 -12.41 -4.89 24.08
N SER A 340 -12.64 -5.29 25.34
CA SER A 340 -12.77 -6.69 25.75
C SER A 340 -14.16 -7.29 25.48
N ASN A 341 -15.14 -6.46 25.12
CA ASN A 341 -16.55 -6.82 25.00
C ASN A 341 -17.11 -6.61 23.58
N GLU A 342 -16.26 -6.23 22.61
CA GLU A 342 -16.67 -6.14 21.20
C GLU A 342 -16.90 -7.55 20.63
N ILE A 343 -18.10 -7.78 20.05
CA ILE A 343 -18.58 -9.04 19.48
C ILE A 343 -18.14 -9.16 18.01
#